data_f0344ea4f3ae843b777fb0f615cc4216
#
_entry.id   f0344ea4f3ae843b777fb0f615cc4216
#
_cell.length_a   1.000
_cell.length_b   1.000
_cell.length_c   1.000
_cell.angle_alpha   90.00
_cell.angle_beta   90.00
_cell.angle_gamma   90.00
#
_symmetry.space_group_name_H-M   'P 1'
#
loop_
_entity.id
_entity.type
_entity.pdbx_description
1 polymer ?
#
loop_
_entity_poly.entity_id
_entity_poly.type
_entity_poly.pdbx_seq_one_letter_code
_entity_poly.pdbx_strand_id
1 'polypeptide(L)'
;MIKSLANNSLLVTQDNALISASYSLSLAEKRLLVLALSKIDPTSKVWLNGGSATVTATEWSKHFDLDVKSSYKRLRSASDSLYGKSVMISGDAQNGERIRWLSSEKYSQGDGFVTLKFGREMVHYISG
;
A
#
# COMPACT_ATOMS: atom_id res chain seq x y z
N MET A 1 13.75 4.84 2.06
CA MET A 1 12.85 5.95 1.78
C MET A 1 12.06 5.73 0.51
N ILE A 2 10.84 6.15 0.51
CA ILE A 2 9.97 6.03 -0.66
C ILE A 2 10.32 7.11 -1.65
N LYS A 3 10.64 6.72 -2.87
CA LYS A 3 10.92 7.69 -3.92
C LYS A 3 9.86 7.62 -5.00
N SER A 4 10.19 7.12 -6.14
CA SER A 4 9.25 7.01 -7.23
C SER A 4 8.77 5.58 -7.35
N LEU A 5 7.48 5.40 -7.26
CA LEU A 5 6.88 4.09 -7.48
C LEU A 5 6.52 3.87 -8.94
N ALA A 6 6.63 4.92 -9.75
CA ALA A 6 6.29 4.86 -11.16
C ALA A 6 7.35 4.11 -11.99
N ASN A 7 8.54 3.92 -11.46
CA ASN A 7 9.64 3.28 -12.16
C ASN A 7 9.69 1.77 -11.95
N ASN A 8 8.57 1.14 -11.64
CA ASN A 8 8.50 -0.29 -11.32
C ASN A 8 9.24 -0.67 -10.05
N SER A 9 9.85 0.28 -9.40
CA SER A 9 10.43 0.11 -8.09
C SER A 9 9.39 0.59 -7.11
N LEU A 10 8.52 -0.30 -6.68
CA LEU A 10 7.39 0.05 -5.82
C LEU A 10 7.87 0.76 -4.57
N LEU A 11 8.95 0.27 -4.00
CA LEU A 11 9.51 0.80 -2.77
C LEU A 11 11.01 0.96 -2.96
N VAL A 12 11.52 2.12 -2.55
CA VAL A 12 12.96 2.35 -2.51
C VAL A 12 13.43 1.89 -1.14
N THR A 13 13.78 0.63 -1.04
CA THR A 13 14.23 0.02 0.19
C THR A 13 15.36 -0.93 -0.14
N GLN A 14 16.18 -1.24 0.86
CA GLN A 14 17.24 -2.22 0.72
C GLN A 14 16.78 -3.61 1.15
N ASP A 15 15.56 -3.75 1.57
CA ASP A 15 15.03 -5.03 1.98
C ASP A 15 14.57 -5.85 0.78
N ASN A 16 15.34 -6.91 0.49
CA ASN A 16 15.05 -7.78 -0.65
C ASN A 16 13.72 -8.51 -0.52
N ALA A 17 13.30 -8.83 0.71
CA ALA A 17 12.03 -9.53 0.90
C ALA A 17 10.86 -8.65 0.49
N LEU A 18 10.91 -7.35 0.83
CA LEU A 18 9.85 -6.42 0.46
C LEU A 18 9.84 -6.17 -1.05
N ILE A 19 11.02 -6.03 -1.65
CA ILE A 19 11.14 -5.87 -3.10
C ILE A 19 10.54 -7.08 -3.82
N SER A 20 10.91 -8.29 -3.39
CA SER A 20 10.38 -9.52 -3.97
C SER A 20 8.87 -9.62 -3.83
N ALA A 21 8.35 -9.28 -2.66
CA ALA A 21 6.92 -9.32 -2.42
C ALA A 21 6.16 -8.32 -3.30
N SER A 22 6.77 -7.18 -3.61
CA SER A 22 6.11 -6.16 -4.44
C SER A 22 5.86 -6.67 -5.87
N TYR A 23 6.69 -7.58 -6.37
CA TYR A 23 6.48 -8.14 -7.70
C TYR A 23 5.25 -9.05 -7.80
N SER A 24 4.78 -9.57 -6.67
CA SER A 24 3.58 -10.39 -6.64
C SER A 24 2.28 -9.57 -6.55
N LEU A 25 2.39 -8.26 -6.37
CA LEU A 25 1.23 -7.39 -6.32
C LEU A 25 0.64 -7.17 -7.71
N SER A 26 -0.68 -7.07 -7.78
CA SER A 26 -1.36 -6.70 -9.02
C SER A 26 -1.06 -5.24 -9.37
N LEU A 27 -1.32 -4.87 -10.62
CA LEU A 27 -1.18 -3.48 -11.05
C LEU A 27 -2.07 -2.56 -10.21
N ALA A 28 -3.30 -2.99 -9.92
CA ALA A 28 -4.21 -2.19 -9.11
C ALA A 28 -3.68 -1.98 -7.69
N GLU A 29 -3.10 -3.03 -7.10
CA GLU A 29 -2.50 -2.91 -5.77
C GLU A 29 -1.30 -1.98 -5.79
N LYS A 30 -0.44 -2.07 -6.81
CA LYS A 30 0.69 -1.16 -6.95
C LYS A 30 0.24 0.28 -7.10
N ARG A 31 -0.78 0.52 -7.90
CA ARG A 31 -1.37 1.85 -8.09
C ARG A 31 -1.91 2.42 -6.78
N LEU A 32 -2.57 1.57 -6.01
CA LEU A 32 -3.09 1.97 -4.71
C LEU A 32 -1.97 2.39 -3.77
N LEU A 33 -0.90 1.60 -3.72
CA LEU A 33 0.26 1.94 -2.90
C LEU A 33 0.92 3.23 -3.35
N VAL A 34 1.05 3.46 -4.65
CA VAL A 34 1.60 4.72 -5.17
C VAL A 34 0.82 5.92 -4.63
N LEU A 35 -0.50 5.89 -4.75
CA LEU A 35 -1.32 6.99 -4.28
C LEU A 35 -1.25 7.14 -2.77
N ALA A 36 -1.36 6.05 -2.04
CA ALA A 36 -1.35 6.10 -0.58
C ALA A 36 -0.03 6.62 -0.04
N LEU A 37 1.08 6.08 -0.53
CA LEU A 37 2.40 6.44 -0.02
C LEU A 37 2.81 7.86 -0.41
N SER A 38 2.29 8.36 -1.53
CA SER A 38 2.56 9.74 -1.93
C SER A 38 2.00 10.78 -0.97
N LYS A 39 1.04 10.39 -0.13
CA LYS A 39 0.40 11.28 0.84
C LYS A 39 1.06 11.26 2.20
N ILE A 40 2.06 10.42 2.39
CA ILE A 40 2.69 10.22 3.69
C ILE A 40 4.06 10.88 3.67
N ASP A 41 4.33 11.71 4.69
CA ASP A 41 5.64 12.30 4.87
C ASP A 41 6.56 11.29 5.56
N PRO A 42 7.56 10.74 4.86
CA PRO A 42 8.43 9.71 5.42
C PRO A 42 9.34 10.25 6.53
N THR A 43 9.44 11.57 6.68
CA THR A 43 10.25 12.17 7.74
C THR A 43 9.45 12.41 9.02
N SER A 44 8.14 12.23 8.97
CA SER A 44 7.27 12.44 10.12
C SER A 44 7.46 11.33 11.15
N LYS A 45 7.58 11.73 12.41
CA LYS A 45 7.65 10.76 13.51
C LYS A 45 6.35 9.98 13.69
N VAL A 46 5.25 10.57 13.25
CA VAL A 46 3.94 9.89 13.30
C VAL A 46 3.97 8.68 12.38
N TRP A 47 4.60 8.81 11.22
CA TRP A 47 4.74 7.72 10.26
C TRP A 47 5.50 6.53 10.85
N LEU A 48 6.51 6.77 11.68
CA LEU A 48 7.33 5.71 12.26
C LEU A 48 6.55 4.78 13.21
N ASN A 49 5.42 5.24 13.72
CA ASN A 49 4.55 4.44 14.59
C ASN A 49 3.38 3.82 13.84
N GLY A 50 3.45 3.83 12.53
CA GLY A 50 2.37 3.44 11.66
C GLY A 50 1.77 4.68 11.03
N GLY A 51 1.18 4.54 9.89
CA GLY A 51 0.62 5.69 9.19
C GLY A 51 -0.59 5.28 8.37
N SER A 52 -1.48 6.23 8.14
CA SER A 52 -2.64 6.00 7.32
C SER A 52 -2.72 7.01 6.19
N ALA A 53 -3.33 6.59 5.09
CA ALA A 53 -3.57 7.45 3.95
C ALA A 53 -4.95 7.15 3.37
N THR A 54 -5.68 8.19 3.04
CA THR A 54 -7.00 8.06 2.44
C THR A 54 -6.89 8.33 0.94
N VAL A 55 -7.44 7.41 0.16
CA VAL A 55 -7.50 7.52 -1.29
C VAL A 55 -8.96 7.57 -1.70
N THR A 56 -9.34 8.58 -2.47
CA THR A 56 -10.72 8.73 -2.94
C THR A 56 -10.89 8.13 -4.33
N ALA A 57 -12.13 7.76 -4.63
CA ALA A 57 -12.47 7.28 -5.98
C ALA A 57 -12.18 8.35 -7.04
N THR A 58 -12.36 9.62 -6.70
CA THR A 58 -12.04 10.73 -7.61
C THR A 58 -10.55 10.79 -7.91
N GLU A 59 -9.71 10.65 -6.89
CA GLU A 59 -8.26 10.60 -7.09
C GLU A 59 -7.85 9.40 -7.96
N TRP A 60 -8.42 8.25 -7.68
CA TRP A 60 -8.15 7.04 -8.45
C TRP A 60 -8.51 7.24 -9.92
N SER A 61 -9.72 7.76 -10.16
CA SER A 61 -10.21 8.04 -11.50
C SER A 61 -9.27 9.00 -12.24
N LYS A 62 -8.90 10.09 -11.58
CA LYS A 62 -8.08 11.13 -12.17
C LYS A 62 -6.67 10.66 -12.50
N HIS A 63 -6.05 9.93 -11.59
CA HIS A 63 -4.66 9.49 -11.77
C HIS A 63 -4.51 8.35 -12.78
N PHE A 64 -5.53 7.54 -12.94
CA PHE A 64 -5.43 6.35 -13.79
C PHE A 64 -6.37 6.39 -14.99
N ASP A 65 -6.94 7.57 -15.25
CA ASP A 65 -7.80 7.82 -16.41
C ASP A 65 -8.94 6.80 -16.52
N LEU A 66 -9.66 6.62 -15.41
CA LEU A 66 -10.75 5.67 -15.31
C LEU A 66 -12.06 6.39 -15.05
N ASP A 67 -13.17 5.72 -15.38
CA ASP A 67 -14.50 6.23 -15.08
C ASP A 67 -14.71 6.35 -13.57
N VAL A 68 -15.22 7.50 -13.12
CA VAL A 68 -15.48 7.76 -11.69
C VAL A 68 -16.47 6.74 -11.13
N LYS A 69 -17.49 6.37 -11.89
CA LYS A 69 -18.52 5.45 -11.41
C LYS A 69 -17.98 4.09 -11.04
N SER A 70 -17.03 3.59 -11.82
CA SER A 70 -16.43 2.27 -11.54
C SER A 70 -15.21 2.36 -10.64
N SER A 71 -14.72 3.56 -10.38
CA SER A 71 -13.47 3.75 -9.66
C SER A 71 -13.54 3.30 -8.21
N TYR A 72 -14.62 3.57 -7.52
CA TYR A 72 -14.74 3.12 -6.12
C TYR A 72 -14.67 1.59 -6.03
N LYS A 73 -15.37 0.90 -6.90
CA LYS A 73 -15.37 -0.57 -6.90
C LYS A 73 -13.97 -1.12 -7.11
N ARG A 74 -13.23 -0.54 -8.05
CA ARG A 74 -11.85 -0.96 -8.34
C ARG A 74 -10.90 -0.61 -7.20
N LEU A 75 -11.03 0.59 -6.65
CA LEU A 75 -10.27 1.05 -5.50
C LEU A 75 -10.50 0.13 -4.30
N ARG A 76 -11.76 -0.15 -4.00
CA ARG A 76 -12.12 -1.02 -2.88
C ARG A 76 -11.58 -2.44 -3.09
N SER A 77 -11.70 -2.97 -4.30
CA SER A 77 -11.19 -4.30 -4.62
C SER A 77 -9.68 -4.39 -4.42
N ALA A 78 -8.95 -3.37 -4.86
CA ALA A 78 -7.50 -3.32 -4.66
C ALA A 78 -7.14 -3.27 -3.17
N SER A 79 -7.88 -2.47 -2.41
CA SER A 79 -7.69 -2.36 -0.96
C SER A 79 -7.95 -3.68 -0.25
N ASP A 80 -9.06 -4.33 -0.57
CA ASP A 80 -9.41 -5.62 0.03
C ASP A 80 -8.34 -6.68 -0.28
N SER A 81 -7.89 -6.71 -1.52
CA SER A 81 -6.86 -7.67 -1.95
C SER A 81 -5.55 -7.43 -1.22
N LEU A 82 -5.12 -6.16 -1.13
CA LEU A 82 -3.89 -5.80 -0.43
C LEU A 82 -3.98 -6.11 1.06
N TYR A 83 -5.13 -5.87 1.65
CA TYR A 83 -5.35 -6.16 3.08
C TYR A 83 -5.17 -7.65 3.38
N GLY A 84 -5.49 -8.51 2.44
CA GLY A 84 -5.34 -9.96 2.59
C GLY A 84 -3.92 -10.46 2.41
N LYS A 85 -2.97 -9.60 2.02
CA LYS A 85 -1.60 -10.04 1.68
C LYS A 85 -0.61 -9.73 2.78
N SER A 86 0.41 -10.57 2.85
CA SER A 86 1.52 -10.42 3.78
C SER A 86 2.84 -10.59 3.04
N VAL A 87 3.92 -10.24 3.73
CA VAL A 87 5.29 -10.35 3.21
C VAL A 87 6.07 -11.28 4.11
N MET A 88 6.73 -12.27 3.53
CA MET A 88 7.68 -13.13 4.24
C MET A 88 8.98 -12.35 4.37
N ILE A 89 9.32 -11.90 5.55
CA ILE A 89 10.51 -11.09 5.77
C ILE A 89 11.73 -11.92 6.14
N SER A 90 11.53 -13.11 6.63
CA SER A 90 12.63 -14.03 6.90
C SER A 90 12.13 -15.47 6.93
N GLY A 91 13.03 -16.42 6.63
CA GLY A 91 12.73 -17.83 6.77
C GLY A 91 11.96 -18.41 5.61
N ASP A 92 11.23 -19.46 5.90
CA ASP A 92 10.47 -20.23 4.93
C ASP A 92 9.12 -20.66 5.51
N ALA A 93 8.44 -21.58 4.83
CA ALA A 93 7.11 -22.04 5.22
C ALA A 93 7.09 -22.75 6.57
N GLN A 94 8.20 -23.36 6.99
CA GLN A 94 8.29 -24.08 8.25
C GLN A 94 8.75 -23.18 9.40
N ASN A 95 9.69 -22.26 9.11
CA ASN A 95 10.28 -21.40 10.11
C ASN A 95 10.48 -20.02 9.53
N GLY A 96 9.52 -19.13 9.79
CA GLY A 96 9.59 -17.84 9.16
C GLY A 96 8.82 -16.77 9.92
N GLU A 97 8.96 -15.55 9.45
CA GLU A 97 8.22 -14.40 9.95
C GLU A 97 7.58 -13.65 8.80
N ARG A 98 6.31 -13.34 8.96
CA ARG A 98 5.55 -12.56 7.98
C ARG A 98 4.95 -11.33 8.64
N ILE A 99 4.88 -10.25 7.86
CA ILE A 99 4.14 -9.05 8.27
C ILE A 99 3.10 -8.73 7.21
N ARG A 100 2.05 -8.03 7.59
CA ARG A 100 0.99 -7.64 6.65
C ARG A 100 1.34 -6.34 5.95
N TRP A 101 0.88 -6.18 4.70
CA TRP A 101 0.95 -4.90 4.01
C TRP A 101 0.16 -3.83 4.76
N LEU A 102 -1.05 -4.16 5.18
CA LEU A 102 -1.92 -3.23 5.89
C LEU A 102 -2.32 -3.81 7.24
N SER A 103 -2.28 -2.99 8.27
CA SER A 103 -2.78 -3.35 9.58
C SER A 103 -4.31 -3.19 9.65
N SER A 104 -4.86 -2.27 8.88
CA SER A 104 -6.30 -2.10 8.78
C SER A 104 -6.67 -1.37 7.49
N GLU A 105 -7.93 -1.54 7.09
CA GLU A 105 -8.52 -0.73 6.04
C GLU A 105 -9.86 -0.19 6.52
N LYS A 106 -10.17 1.02 6.11
CA LYS A 106 -11.45 1.64 6.35
C LYS A 106 -12.01 2.08 5.01
N TYR A 107 -13.30 1.98 4.84
CA TYR A 107 -13.90 2.30 3.54
C TYR A 107 -15.29 2.88 3.73
N SER A 108 -15.72 3.68 2.77
CA SER A 108 -17.06 4.24 2.73
C SER A 108 -17.50 4.34 1.29
N GLN A 109 -18.48 3.53 0.92
CA GLN A 109 -19.02 3.58 -0.43
C GLN A 109 -19.72 4.90 -0.68
N GLY A 110 -20.48 5.39 0.30
CA GLY A 110 -21.21 6.64 0.16
C GLY A 110 -20.31 7.84 -0.05
N ASP A 111 -19.18 7.87 0.64
CA ASP A 111 -18.22 8.97 0.54
C ASP A 111 -17.12 8.69 -0.48
N GLY A 112 -17.08 7.48 -1.02
CA GLY A 112 -16.17 7.15 -2.10
C GLY A 112 -14.69 7.14 -1.74
N PHE A 113 -14.33 6.53 -0.61
CA PHE A 113 -12.92 6.47 -0.22
C PHE A 113 -12.56 5.15 0.44
N VAL A 114 -11.26 4.86 0.44
CA VAL A 114 -10.65 3.86 1.32
C VAL A 114 -9.53 4.53 2.10
N THR A 115 -9.35 4.11 3.34
CA THR A 115 -8.21 4.53 4.15
C THR A 115 -7.38 3.30 4.46
N LEU A 116 -6.11 3.35 4.10
CA LEU A 116 -5.15 2.28 4.35
C LEU A 116 -4.31 2.65 5.56
N LYS A 117 -4.18 1.74 6.49
CA LYS A 117 -3.26 1.94 7.62
C LYS A 117 -2.14 0.91 7.52
N PHE A 118 -0.91 1.42 7.50
CA PHE A 118 0.29 0.60 7.51
C PHE A 118 0.71 0.36 8.95
N GLY A 119 1.02 -0.88 9.29
CA GLY A 119 1.50 -1.21 10.62
C GLY A 119 2.91 -0.68 10.85
N ARG A 120 3.29 -0.58 12.10
CA ARG A 120 4.61 -0.08 12.49
C ARG A 120 5.74 -0.87 11.84
N GLU A 121 5.61 -2.19 11.79
CA GLU A 121 6.64 -3.03 11.20
C GLU A 121 6.78 -2.79 9.70
N MET A 122 5.64 -2.68 9.01
CA MET A 122 5.68 -2.40 7.58
C MET A 122 6.30 -1.04 7.29
N VAL A 123 5.98 -0.03 8.09
CA VAL A 123 6.57 1.30 7.94
C VAL A 123 8.09 1.22 8.05
N HIS A 124 8.58 0.44 8.99
CA HIS A 124 10.02 0.26 9.17
C HIS A 124 10.69 -0.26 7.89
N TYR A 125 10.08 -1.26 7.24
CA TYR A 125 10.62 -1.83 6.01
C TYR A 125 10.49 -0.90 4.80
N ILE A 126 9.38 -0.14 4.72
CA ILE A 126 9.17 0.81 3.63
C ILE A 126 10.13 1.99 3.73
N SER A 127 10.39 2.45 4.93
CA SER A 127 11.22 3.64 5.15
C SER A 127 12.71 3.36 4.97
N GLY A 128 13.05 2.11 4.88
CA GLY A 128 14.43 1.72 4.61
C GLY A 128 15.36 1.94 5.75
#